data_453e6ccd74cf7b1fa7058cf7db87efa3
#
_entry.id   453e6ccd74cf7b1fa7058cf7db87efa3
#
_cell.length_a   1.000
_cell.length_b   1.000
_cell.length_c   1.000
_cell.angle_alpha   90.00
_cell.angle_beta   90.00
_cell.angle_gamma   90.00
#
_symmetry.space_group_name_H-M   'P 1'
#
loop_
_entity.id
_entity.type
_entity.pdbx_description
1 polymer ?
#
loop_
_entity_poly.entity_id
_entity_poly.type
_entity_poly.pdbx_seq_one_letter_code
_entity_poly.pdbx_strand_id
1 'polypeptide(L)'
;MTKRIVRREGQQPLSFTSPLLARILSSRGVLNADDLDHSLKGLLAPDSFLGIGEAATILADALESDSSILIVGDFDADGATSCTLMVTALRAMGARQVNYLVPDRFKFGYGLTPEIVDVAVQFKPAVIVTVDNGIASVEGVAHANTLGISVVVTDHHLPGHELPAAAAIVNPNQAGCGFPSKALAGVGVAFYLLSVLRTELRSRNWFAHHPEINLAEWLDLVALGTVADVVPMDQNNRRLVEEGIRRIRGGHCRPGLKAMLLAAGVNPQHLTTRDLAFSIAPRLNAAGRLQDMSIGIECLLADEVRAVELAEHLDALNNERKEIETDMRDIALAHLKQLSLDEETAAGLCFYRPDWHQGVVGIVASRIKEKSHRPVIAFAPAGDGELKGSGRSVAGFHLRDALDAIATRHPGLLLKFGGHAMAAGLSLFEADYERFREAFDQEVRRTLGEARIEQVVMSDGEIAEPVTVQLAKEIERAAPWGQGFPEPEFDDKFEILDQRIVGGRHLKLLLQPETGDPVEAICFNHAGLSENRNIRCAYRLEVNRFRGMEKPQLIVSVIL
;
A
#
# COMPACT_ATOMS: atom_id res chain seq x y z
N MET A 1 -16.61 20.79 12.54
CA MET A 1 -16.85 19.34 12.38
C MET A 1 -16.75 18.69 13.73
N THR A 2 -17.72 17.86 14.11
CA THR A 2 -17.70 17.14 15.39
C THR A 2 -16.80 15.91 15.23
N LYS A 3 -15.76 15.84 16.04
CA LYS A 3 -14.91 14.66 16.13
C LYS A 3 -15.46 13.76 17.25
N ARG A 4 -15.50 12.46 17.01
CA ARG A 4 -16.03 11.49 17.98
C ARG A 4 -15.03 10.35 18.16
N ILE A 5 -14.72 10.05 19.42
CA ILE A 5 -13.94 8.87 19.78
C ILE A 5 -14.94 7.74 20.08
N VAL A 6 -14.74 6.58 19.45
CA VAL A 6 -15.51 5.37 19.65
C VAL A 6 -14.55 4.26 20.09
N ARG A 7 -14.82 3.63 21.21
CA ARG A 7 -13.98 2.53 21.71
C ARG A 7 -14.32 1.23 21.00
N ARG A 8 -13.28 0.50 20.60
CA ARG A 8 -13.41 -0.84 20.03
C ARG A 8 -13.88 -1.81 21.12
N GLU A 9 -14.80 -2.67 20.75
CA GLU A 9 -15.24 -3.76 21.64
C GLU A 9 -14.35 -4.98 21.39
N GLY A 10 -13.80 -5.57 22.46
CA GLY A 10 -13.09 -6.84 22.43
C GLY A 10 -14.09 -8.00 22.44
N GLN A 11 -13.78 -9.08 21.71
CA GLN A 11 -14.68 -10.24 21.61
C GLN A 11 -14.60 -11.17 22.84
N GLN A 12 -13.41 -11.40 23.38
CA GLN A 12 -13.18 -12.26 24.54
C GLN A 12 -11.88 -11.85 25.29
N PRO A 13 -11.80 -12.06 26.62
CA PRO A 13 -10.57 -11.86 27.36
C PRO A 13 -9.55 -12.94 26.99
N LEU A 14 -8.32 -12.50 26.65
CA LEU A 14 -7.19 -13.38 26.39
C LEU A 14 -6.36 -13.56 27.67
N SER A 15 -6.06 -14.80 28.06
CA SER A 15 -5.36 -15.11 29.30
C SER A 15 -3.85 -15.30 29.16
N PHE A 16 -3.33 -15.29 27.93
CA PHE A 16 -1.92 -15.59 27.61
C PHE A 16 -1.04 -14.35 27.42
N THR A 17 -1.55 -13.16 27.65
CA THR A 17 -0.83 -11.89 27.49
C THR A 17 -1.27 -10.87 28.56
N SER A 18 -0.62 -9.70 28.63
CA SER A 18 -1.00 -8.65 29.57
C SER A 18 -2.45 -8.16 29.31
N PRO A 19 -3.16 -7.65 30.35
CA PRO A 19 -4.54 -7.18 30.19
C PRO A 19 -4.71 -6.13 29.08
N LEU A 20 -3.73 -5.23 28.92
CA LEU A 20 -3.75 -4.22 27.86
C LEU A 20 -3.64 -4.86 26.48
N LEU A 21 -2.65 -5.72 26.27
CA LEU A 21 -2.49 -6.42 24.99
C LEU A 21 -3.64 -7.37 24.70
N ALA A 22 -4.21 -8.02 25.73
CA ALA A 22 -5.40 -8.85 25.60
C ALA A 22 -6.57 -8.06 25.01
N ARG A 23 -6.84 -6.86 25.53
CA ARG A 23 -7.89 -5.96 25.03
C ARG A 23 -7.62 -5.53 23.58
N ILE A 24 -6.40 -5.10 23.28
CA ILE A 24 -5.98 -4.65 21.94
C ILE A 24 -6.13 -5.78 20.93
N LEU A 25 -5.63 -6.96 21.22
CA LEU A 25 -5.58 -8.09 20.29
C LEU A 25 -6.97 -8.72 20.09
N SER A 26 -7.75 -8.86 21.15
CA SER A 26 -9.12 -9.41 21.05
C SER A 26 -10.04 -8.52 20.20
N SER A 27 -9.87 -7.18 20.26
CA SER A 27 -10.62 -6.25 19.41
C SER A 27 -10.23 -6.33 17.91
N ARG A 28 -9.18 -7.07 17.59
CA ARG A 28 -8.69 -7.34 16.22
C ARG A 28 -8.92 -8.78 15.78
N GLY A 29 -9.73 -9.52 16.54
CA GLY A 29 -10.13 -10.88 16.20
C GLY A 29 -9.12 -11.97 16.58
N VAL A 30 -8.12 -11.66 17.40
CA VAL A 30 -7.26 -12.70 18.01
C VAL A 30 -8.05 -13.47 19.05
N LEU A 31 -8.08 -14.80 18.95
CA LEU A 31 -8.86 -15.67 19.80
C LEU A 31 -7.98 -16.55 20.72
N ASN A 32 -6.78 -16.89 20.27
CA ASN A 32 -5.87 -17.79 20.96
C ASN A 32 -4.40 -17.44 20.66
N ALA A 33 -3.46 -18.12 21.32
CA ALA A 33 -2.03 -17.89 21.16
C ALA A 33 -1.51 -18.23 19.75
N ASP A 34 -2.13 -19.20 19.07
CA ASP A 34 -1.71 -19.62 17.73
C ASP A 34 -1.98 -18.53 16.68
N ASP A 35 -2.93 -17.63 16.93
CA ASP A 35 -3.19 -16.46 16.07
C ASP A 35 -2.05 -15.45 16.11
N LEU A 36 -1.19 -15.52 17.14
CA LEU A 36 0.02 -14.72 17.31
C LEU A 36 1.31 -15.48 16.97
N ASP A 37 1.20 -16.76 16.60
CA ASP A 37 2.34 -17.49 16.03
C ASP A 37 2.58 -17.01 14.59
N HIS A 38 3.56 -16.13 14.44
CA HIS A 38 3.98 -15.61 13.14
C HIS A 38 5.10 -16.46 12.50
N SER A 39 5.33 -17.68 12.95
CA SER A 39 6.29 -18.59 12.32
C SER A 39 5.83 -19.03 10.92
N LEU A 40 6.79 -19.27 10.02
CA LEU A 40 6.51 -19.76 8.67
C LEU A 40 5.87 -21.16 8.64
N LYS A 41 5.92 -21.92 9.76
CA LYS A 41 5.28 -23.24 9.86
C LYS A 41 3.76 -23.18 9.72
N GLY A 42 3.17 -22.05 10.07
CA GLY A 42 1.74 -21.83 9.95
C GLY A 42 1.29 -21.18 8.64
N LEU A 43 2.17 -21.00 7.64
CA LEU A 43 1.77 -20.52 6.33
C LEU A 43 0.74 -21.46 5.70
N LEU A 44 -0.22 -20.88 4.99
CA LEU A 44 -1.23 -21.64 4.28
C LEU A 44 -0.58 -22.52 3.20
N ALA A 45 -1.06 -23.75 3.08
CA ALA A 45 -0.63 -24.65 2.02
C ALA A 45 -1.15 -24.16 0.65
N PRO A 46 -0.35 -24.24 -0.43
CA PRO A 46 -0.75 -23.75 -1.75
C PRO A 46 -1.73 -24.68 -2.51
N ASP A 47 -2.06 -25.84 -1.97
CA ASP A 47 -2.78 -26.92 -2.68
C ASP A 47 -4.14 -26.48 -3.25
N SER A 48 -4.79 -25.52 -2.62
CA SER A 48 -6.09 -24.96 -3.08
C SER A 48 -5.96 -23.68 -3.91
N PHE A 49 -4.72 -23.28 -4.24
CA PHE A 49 -4.48 -22.08 -5.03
C PHE A 49 -4.62 -22.40 -6.51
N LEU A 50 -5.74 -22.02 -7.10
CA LEU A 50 -6.09 -22.33 -8.48
C LEU A 50 -5.02 -21.83 -9.46
N GLY A 51 -4.62 -22.69 -10.40
CA GLY A 51 -3.66 -22.40 -11.48
C GLY A 51 -2.18 -22.42 -11.05
N ILE A 52 -1.88 -22.59 -9.77
CA ILE A 52 -0.48 -22.48 -9.28
C ILE A 52 0.39 -23.67 -9.74
N GLY A 53 -0.20 -24.86 -9.83
CA GLY A 53 0.50 -26.07 -10.31
C GLY A 53 0.85 -25.97 -11.79
N GLU A 54 -0.10 -25.53 -12.62
CA GLU A 54 0.10 -25.30 -14.05
C GLU A 54 1.17 -24.23 -14.28
N ALA A 55 1.11 -23.12 -13.56
CA ALA A 55 2.10 -22.06 -13.63
C ALA A 55 3.50 -22.55 -13.26
N ALA A 56 3.62 -23.35 -12.20
CA ALA A 56 4.88 -23.94 -11.78
C ALA A 56 5.45 -24.90 -12.82
N THR A 57 4.60 -25.72 -13.44
CA THR A 57 4.98 -26.63 -14.53
C THR A 57 5.53 -25.88 -15.73
N ILE A 58 4.84 -24.82 -16.19
CA ILE A 58 5.29 -23.99 -17.32
C ILE A 58 6.67 -23.37 -17.03
N LEU A 59 6.87 -22.86 -15.81
CA LEU A 59 8.16 -22.27 -15.43
C LEU A 59 9.26 -23.33 -15.30
N ALA A 60 8.94 -24.52 -14.78
CA ALA A 60 9.91 -25.62 -14.71
C ALA A 60 10.34 -26.08 -16.12
N ASP A 61 9.40 -26.21 -17.06
CA ASP A 61 9.68 -26.52 -18.46
C ASP A 61 10.57 -25.44 -19.12
N ALA A 62 10.31 -24.17 -18.80
CA ALA A 62 11.12 -23.06 -19.30
C ALA A 62 12.55 -23.08 -18.75
N LEU A 63 12.75 -23.48 -17.48
CA LEU A 63 14.07 -23.64 -16.88
C LEU A 63 14.82 -24.81 -17.52
N GLU A 64 14.17 -25.97 -17.68
CA GLU A 64 14.77 -27.18 -18.28
C GLU A 64 15.17 -26.96 -19.74
N SER A 65 14.39 -26.19 -20.50
CA SER A 65 14.66 -25.86 -21.90
C SER A 65 15.56 -24.64 -22.11
N ASP A 66 16.04 -24.01 -21.03
CA ASP A 66 16.79 -22.74 -21.05
C ASP A 66 16.07 -21.63 -21.85
N SER A 67 14.76 -21.59 -21.76
CA SER A 67 13.91 -20.64 -22.46
C SER A 67 13.93 -19.25 -21.82
N SER A 68 13.74 -18.19 -22.64
CA SER A 68 13.68 -16.82 -22.16
C SER A 68 12.38 -16.54 -21.39
N ILE A 69 12.49 -16.05 -20.18
CA ILE A 69 11.40 -15.64 -19.31
C ILE A 69 11.44 -14.12 -19.14
N LEU A 70 10.32 -13.46 -19.42
CA LEU A 70 10.16 -12.02 -19.19
C LEU A 70 9.14 -11.77 -18.07
N ILE A 71 9.56 -11.09 -17.02
CA ILE A 71 8.70 -10.65 -15.92
C ILE A 71 8.13 -9.28 -16.28
N VAL A 72 6.81 -9.13 -16.31
CA VAL A 72 6.13 -7.84 -16.57
C VAL A 72 5.46 -7.39 -15.28
N GLY A 73 6.02 -6.36 -14.64
CA GLY A 73 5.56 -5.84 -13.36
C GLY A 73 4.62 -4.66 -13.47
N ASP A 74 4.01 -4.30 -12.33
CA ASP A 74 3.34 -3.01 -12.17
C ASP A 74 4.33 -1.90 -11.79
N PHE A 75 3.89 -0.65 -11.88
CA PHE A 75 4.68 0.58 -11.69
C PHE A 75 4.66 1.13 -10.25
N ASP A 76 4.38 0.29 -9.25
CA ASP A 76 4.42 0.65 -7.83
C ASP A 76 5.36 -0.25 -7.02
N ALA A 77 5.37 -0.09 -5.69
CA ALA A 77 6.30 -0.81 -4.83
C ALA A 77 6.01 -2.31 -4.76
N ASP A 78 4.74 -2.76 -4.88
CA ASP A 78 4.41 -4.19 -4.92
C ASP A 78 4.86 -4.81 -6.23
N GLY A 79 4.58 -4.17 -7.38
CA GLY A 79 5.10 -4.58 -8.68
C GLY A 79 6.64 -4.64 -8.71
N ALA A 80 7.33 -3.63 -8.14
CA ALA A 80 8.79 -3.61 -8.09
C ALA A 80 9.38 -4.73 -7.22
N THR A 81 8.79 -5.00 -6.05
CA THR A 81 9.23 -6.10 -5.17
C THR A 81 8.93 -7.47 -5.78
N SER A 82 7.79 -7.61 -6.44
CA SER A 82 7.38 -8.80 -7.19
C SER A 82 8.33 -9.11 -8.35
N CYS A 83 8.67 -8.10 -9.16
CA CYS A 83 9.66 -8.22 -10.23
C CYS A 83 11.02 -8.65 -9.68
N THR A 84 11.52 -7.97 -8.65
CA THR A 84 12.82 -8.27 -8.04
C THR A 84 12.84 -9.68 -7.46
N LEU A 85 11.77 -10.10 -6.79
CA LEU A 85 11.60 -11.44 -6.24
C LEU A 85 11.69 -12.49 -7.35
N MET A 86 10.88 -12.37 -8.40
CA MET A 86 10.83 -13.33 -9.49
C MET A 86 12.16 -13.42 -10.23
N VAL A 87 12.74 -12.27 -10.62
CA VAL A 87 14.01 -12.24 -11.37
C VAL A 87 15.13 -12.88 -10.56
N THR A 88 15.27 -12.51 -9.28
CA THR A 88 16.40 -13.01 -8.47
C THR A 88 16.22 -14.46 -8.04
N ALA A 89 14.99 -14.88 -7.71
CA ALA A 89 14.73 -16.27 -7.32
C ALA A 89 14.85 -17.23 -8.50
N LEU A 90 14.32 -16.88 -9.69
CA LEU A 90 14.47 -17.71 -10.90
C LEU A 90 15.93 -17.86 -11.31
N ARG A 91 16.72 -16.76 -11.26
CA ARG A 91 18.17 -16.82 -11.51
C ARG A 91 18.88 -17.70 -10.50
N ALA A 92 18.54 -17.60 -9.22
CA ALA A 92 19.10 -18.46 -8.18
C ALA A 92 18.70 -19.94 -8.33
N MET A 93 17.54 -20.23 -8.92
CA MET A 93 17.11 -21.59 -9.29
C MET A 93 17.78 -22.12 -10.57
N GLY A 94 18.58 -21.29 -11.27
CA GLY A 94 19.36 -21.72 -12.44
C GLY A 94 18.85 -21.19 -13.78
N ALA A 95 17.79 -20.36 -13.83
CA ALA A 95 17.34 -19.72 -15.05
C ALA A 95 18.39 -18.70 -15.56
N ARG A 96 18.83 -18.86 -16.82
CA ARG A 96 19.88 -18.00 -17.41
C ARG A 96 19.32 -16.79 -18.13
N GLN A 97 18.13 -16.92 -18.71
CA GLN A 97 17.51 -15.93 -19.57
C GLN A 97 16.28 -15.33 -18.89
N VAL A 98 16.48 -14.55 -17.82
CA VAL A 98 15.40 -13.87 -17.11
C VAL A 98 15.62 -12.36 -17.19
N ASN A 99 14.64 -11.67 -17.77
CA ASN A 99 14.59 -10.22 -17.87
C ASN A 99 13.30 -9.69 -17.23
N TYR A 100 13.20 -8.37 -17.07
CA TYR A 100 11.98 -7.74 -16.64
C TYR A 100 11.61 -6.54 -17.52
N LEU A 101 10.35 -6.16 -17.50
CA LEU A 101 9.79 -4.99 -18.15
C LEU A 101 8.76 -4.36 -17.22
N VAL A 102 8.81 -3.04 -17.04
CA VAL A 102 7.77 -2.28 -16.34
C VAL A 102 7.16 -1.27 -17.30
N PRO A 103 5.84 -1.24 -17.46
CA PRO A 103 5.17 -0.27 -18.31
C PRO A 103 5.35 1.16 -17.78
N ASP A 104 5.65 2.10 -18.67
CA ASP A 104 5.49 3.52 -18.38
C ASP A 104 3.98 3.83 -18.27
N ARG A 105 3.50 4.09 -17.05
CA ARG A 105 2.08 4.34 -16.75
C ARG A 105 1.47 5.50 -17.53
N PHE A 106 2.29 6.42 -17.98
CA PHE A 106 1.84 7.61 -18.71
C PHE A 106 1.61 7.33 -20.18
N LYS A 107 2.39 6.40 -20.76
CA LYS A 107 2.32 6.00 -22.17
C LYS A 107 1.40 4.81 -22.42
N PHE A 108 1.49 3.77 -21.59
CA PHE A 108 0.88 2.47 -21.88
C PHE A 108 -0.34 2.15 -20.98
N GLY A 109 -0.55 2.92 -19.90
CA GLY A 109 -1.61 2.65 -18.94
C GLY A 109 -1.25 1.52 -17.97
N TYR A 110 -2.24 0.70 -17.59
CA TYR A 110 -2.11 -0.33 -16.56
C TYR A 110 -2.14 -1.73 -17.16
N GLY A 111 -1.28 -2.61 -16.65
CA GLY A 111 -1.26 -4.04 -16.96
C GLY A 111 -0.61 -4.39 -18.31
N LEU A 112 -0.74 -5.64 -18.71
CA LEU A 112 -0.22 -6.14 -19.98
C LEU A 112 -1.17 -5.73 -21.11
N THR A 113 -0.87 -4.63 -21.79
CA THR A 113 -1.59 -4.19 -23.00
C THR A 113 -0.95 -4.74 -24.28
N PRO A 114 -1.63 -4.73 -25.45
CA PRO A 114 -1.01 -5.11 -26.72
C PRO A 114 0.28 -4.34 -27.01
N GLU A 115 0.33 -3.05 -26.72
CA GLU A 115 1.52 -2.20 -26.94
C GLU A 115 2.70 -2.63 -26.04
N ILE A 116 2.42 -3.08 -24.80
CA ILE A 116 3.45 -3.63 -23.92
C ILE A 116 3.97 -4.97 -24.43
N VAL A 117 3.09 -5.80 -25.02
CA VAL A 117 3.50 -7.04 -25.68
C VAL A 117 4.41 -6.75 -26.86
N ASP A 118 4.14 -5.72 -27.67
CA ASP A 118 5.01 -5.31 -28.77
C ASP A 118 6.41 -4.88 -28.29
N VAL A 119 6.49 -4.21 -27.14
CA VAL A 119 7.78 -3.93 -26.48
C VAL A 119 8.43 -5.21 -25.95
N ALA A 120 7.66 -6.11 -25.37
CA ALA A 120 8.14 -7.39 -24.81
C ALA A 120 8.79 -8.29 -25.86
N VAL A 121 8.33 -8.27 -27.12
CA VAL A 121 8.89 -9.06 -28.25
C VAL A 121 10.38 -8.80 -28.45
N GLN A 122 10.88 -7.62 -28.10
CA GLN A 122 12.31 -7.28 -28.21
C GLN A 122 13.20 -8.18 -27.34
N PHE A 123 12.65 -8.70 -26.24
CA PHE A 123 13.32 -9.64 -25.34
C PHE A 123 13.21 -11.12 -25.81
N LYS A 124 12.45 -11.39 -26.88
CA LYS A 124 12.17 -12.72 -27.43
C LYS A 124 11.73 -13.72 -26.36
N PRO A 125 10.75 -13.41 -25.53
CA PRO A 125 10.33 -14.29 -24.46
C PRO A 125 9.60 -15.52 -25.01
N ALA A 126 9.91 -16.69 -24.46
CA ALA A 126 9.07 -17.87 -24.62
C ALA A 126 7.89 -17.82 -23.62
N VAL A 127 8.14 -17.26 -22.44
CA VAL A 127 7.14 -17.09 -21.38
C VAL A 127 7.16 -15.65 -20.87
N ILE A 128 6.00 -15.02 -20.82
CA ILE A 128 5.75 -13.79 -20.06
C ILE A 128 5.11 -14.18 -18.74
N VAL A 129 5.64 -13.68 -17.63
CA VAL A 129 5.02 -13.78 -16.29
C VAL A 129 4.62 -12.37 -15.87
N THR A 130 3.33 -12.10 -15.76
CA THR A 130 2.89 -10.84 -15.14
C THR A 130 2.94 -10.97 -13.63
N VAL A 131 3.34 -9.90 -12.93
CA VAL A 131 3.37 -9.85 -11.48
C VAL A 131 2.67 -8.58 -11.01
N ASP A 132 1.73 -8.75 -10.08
CA ASP A 132 0.90 -7.67 -9.54
C ASP A 132 0.01 -7.00 -10.61
N ASN A 133 -0.22 -7.68 -11.70
CA ASN A 133 -1.12 -7.26 -12.79
C ASN A 133 -1.49 -8.45 -13.68
N GLY A 134 -2.39 -8.23 -14.62
CA GLY A 134 -2.66 -9.18 -15.69
C GLY A 134 -4.04 -9.83 -15.66
N ILE A 135 -4.73 -9.87 -14.52
CA ILE A 135 -6.06 -10.50 -14.42
C ILE A 135 -7.12 -9.85 -15.33
N ALA A 136 -6.94 -8.58 -15.64
CA ALA A 136 -7.81 -7.81 -16.54
C ALA A 136 -7.22 -7.62 -17.95
N SER A 137 -6.06 -8.22 -18.26
CA SER A 137 -5.30 -8.00 -19.49
C SER A 137 -5.74 -8.92 -20.64
N VAL A 138 -7.05 -8.95 -20.94
CA VAL A 138 -7.64 -9.86 -21.95
C VAL A 138 -7.01 -9.65 -23.33
N GLU A 139 -6.95 -8.40 -23.80
CA GLU A 139 -6.44 -8.06 -25.14
C GLU A 139 -4.93 -8.29 -25.24
N GLY A 140 -4.16 -7.92 -24.20
CA GLY A 140 -2.72 -8.11 -24.19
C GLY A 140 -2.32 -9.59 -24.19
N VAL A 141 -3.02 -10.42 -23.41
CA VAL A 141 -2.81 -11.88 -23.40
C VAL A 141 -3.19 -12.49 -24.75
N ALA A 142 -4.32 -12.07 -25.33
CA ALA A 142 -4.72 -12.51 -26.66
C ALA A 142 -3.67 -12.15 -27.72
N HIS A 143 -3.11 -10.93 -27.66
CA HIS A 143 -2.05 -10.50 -28.56
C HIS A 143 -0.77 -11.34 -28.39
N ALA A 144 -0.32 -11.57 -27.15
CA ALA A 144 0.84 -12.44 -26.86
C ALA A 144 0.63 -13.87 -27.43
N ASN A 145 -0.56 -14.43 -27.28
CA ASN A 145 -0.90 -15.74 -27.81
C ASN A 145 -0.79 -15.78 -29.36
N THR A 146 -1.17 -14.70 -30.07
CA THR A 146 -1.00 -14.64 -31.56
C THR A 146 0.47 -14.66 -31.97
N LEU A 147 1.36 -14.24 -31.10
CA LEU A 147 2.82 -14.23 -31.32
C LEU A 147 3.50 -15.51 -30.81
N GLY A 148 2.71 -16.49 -30.33
CA GLY A 148 3.23 -17.75 -29.80
C GLY A 148 3.93 -17.64 -28.45
N ILE A 149 3.68 -16.57 -27.69
CA ILE A 149 4.25 -16.32 -26.36
C ILE A 149 3.28 -16.84 -25.31
N SER A 150 3.76 -17.74 -24.44
CA SER A 150 2.97 -18.25 -23.32
C SER A 150 2.88 -17.21 -22.21
N VAL A 151 1.69 -16.98 -21.65
CA VAL A 151 1.50 -16.00 -20.56
C VAL A 151 1.06 -16.71 -19.29
N VAL A 152 1.80 -16.47 -18.21
CA VAL A 152 1.44 -16.83 -16.83
C VAL A 152 1.06 -15.55 -16.09
N VAL A 153 -0.17 -15.48 -15.60
CA VAL A 153 -0.64 -14.33 -14.81
C VAL A 153 -0.46 -14.62 -13.34
N THR A 154 0.27 -13.76 -12.61
CA THR A 154 0.25 -13.71 -11.14
C THR A 154 -0.26 -12.34 -10.69
N ASP A 155 -1.38 -12.34 -10.02
CA ASP A 155 -2.11 -11.12 -9.67
C ASP A 155 -2.94 -11.33 -8.40
N HIS A 156 -3.38 -10.27 -7.77
CA HIS A 156 -4.28 -10.31 -6.61
C HIS A 156 -5.49 -9.37 -6.78
N HIS A 157 -5.51 -8.58 -7.83
CA HIS A 157 -6.62 -7.68 -8.13
C HIS A 157 -7.91 -8.46 -8.41
N LEU A 158 -9.04 -7.78 -8.25
CA LEU A 158 -10.34 -8.37 -8.55
C LEU A 158 -10.47 -8.61 -10.07
N PRO A 159 -10.91 -9.79 -10.49
CA PRO A 159 -11.10 -10.09 -11.91
C PRO A 159 -12.21 -9.23 -12.51
N GLY A 160 -12.11 -8.97 -13.81
CA GLY A 160 -13.17 -8.39 -14.63
C GLY A 160 -14.29 -9.39 -14.93
N HIS A 161 -15.17 -9.04 -15.87
CA HIS A 161 -16.23 -9.94 -16.36
C HIS A 161 -15.67 -11.11 -17.15
N GLU A 162 -14.55 -10.91 -17.82
CA GLU A 162 -13.84 -11.90 -18.62
C GLU A 162 -12.43 -12.09 -18.11
N LEU A 163 -11.96 -13.33 -18.08
CA LEU A 163 -10.58 -13.64 -17.72
C LEU A 163 -9.72 -13.72 -19.00
N PRO A 164 -8.45 -13.31 -18.95
CA PRO A 164 -7.54 -13.47 -20.08
C PRO A 164 -7.30 -14.95 -20.38
N ALA A 165 -7.14 -15.30 -21.66
CA ALA A 165 -6.83 -16.66 -22.13
C ALA A 165 -5.34 -16.98 -21.91
N ALA A 166 -4.86 -16.78 -20.67
CA ALA A 166 -3.49 -17.08 -20.25
C ALA A 166 -3.26 -18.58 -20.10
N ALA A 167 -2.03 -19.04 -20.25
CA ALA A 167 -1.65 -20.44 -20.07
C ALA A 167 -1.86 -20.91 -18.63
N ALA A 168 -1.69 -20.00 -17.65
CA ALA A 168 -2.08 -20.21 -16.26
C ALA A 168 -2.40 -18.86 -15.60
N ILE A 169 -3.34 -18.88 -14.64
CA ILE A 169 -3.72 -17.72 -13.83
C ILE A 169 -3.61 -18.09 -12.37
N VAL A 170 -2.75 -17.38 -11.64
CA VAL A 170 -2.56 -17.51 -10.19
C VAL A 170 -3.06 -16.23 -9.53
N ASN A 171 -4.31 -16.27 -9.07
CA ASN A 171 -4.93 -15.12 -8.39
C ASN A 171 -5.88 -15.64 -7.29
N PRO A 172 -5.72 -15.24 -6.02
CA PRO A 172 -6.58 -15.73 -4.94
C PRO A 172 -8.04 -15.28 -5.10
N ASN A 173 -8.28 -14.20 -5.86
CA ASN A 173 -9.59 -13.57 -6.05
C ASN A 173 -10.33 -14.06 -7.31
N GLN A 174 -9.71 -14.94 -8.13
CA GLN A 174 -10.41 -15.51 -9.28
C GLN A 174 -11.52 -16.49 -8.83
N ALA A 175 -12.57 -16.59 -9.63
CA ALA A 175 -13.67 -17.50 -9.36
C ALA A 175 -13.19 -18.96 -9.28
N GLY A 176 -13.65 -19.69 -8.26
CA GLY A 176 -13.26 -21.09 -8.03
C GLY A 176 -11.92 -21.30 -7.31
N CYS A 177 -11.16 -20.26 -7.01
CA CYS A 177 -9.95 -20.38 -6.21
C CYS A 177 -10.29 -20.69 -4.74
N GLY A 178 -9.80 -21.82 -4.23
CA GLY A 178 -10.01 -22.25 -2.84
C GLY A 178 -8.99 -21.72 -1.83
N PHE A 179 -7.97 -20.95 -2.28
CA PHE A 179 -6.95 -20.43 -1.37
C PHE A 179 -7.56 -19.52 -0.31
N PRO A 180 -7.32 -19.79 1.01
CA PRO A 180 -8.08 -19.13 2.08
C PRO A 180 -7.78 -17.63 2.21
N SER A 181 -6.52 -17.21 2.03
CA SER A 181 -6.17 -15.78 2.09
C SER A 181 -6.52 -15.10 0.76
N LYS A 182 -7.51 -14.21 0.81
CA LYS A 182 -7.88 -13.33 -0.32
C LYS A 182 -7.15 -11.99 -0.26
N ALA A 183 -6.30 -11.82 0.73
CA ALA A 183 -5.62 -10.58 1.05
C ALA A 183 -4.12 -10.56 0.65
N LEU A 184 -3.63 -11.57 -0.10
CA LEU A 184 -2.25 -11.54 -0.58
C LEU A 184 -2.02 -10.31 -1.46
N ALA A 185 -0.87 -9.67 -1.31
CA ALA A 185 -0.33 -8.72 -2.29
C ALA A 185 0.29 -9.47 -3.48
N GLY A 186 0.57 -8.79 -4.59
CA GLY A 186 1.18 -9.39 -5.77
C GLY A 186 2.48 -10.13 -5.47
N VAL A 187 3.35 -9.55 -4.63
CA VAL A 187 4.60 -10.19 -4.18
C VAL A 187 4.34 -11.47 -3.37
N GLY A 188 3.25 -11.51 -2.61
CA GLY A 188 2.83 -12.71 -1.87
C GLY A 188 2.40 -13.83 -2.83
N VAL A 189 1.66 -13.52 -3.88
CA VAL A 189 1.28 -14.47 -4.93
C VAL A 189 2.52 -15.01 -5.64
N ALA A 190 3.45 -14.14 -6.03
CA ALA A 190 4.71 -14.53 -6.66
C ALA A 190 5.55 -15.44 -5.73
N PHE A 191 5.60 -15.15 -4.42
CA PHE A 191 6.28 -15.97 -3.44
C PHE A 191 5.68 -17.38 -3.34
N TYR A 192 4.37 -17.50 -3.34
CA TYR A 192 3.68 -18.79 -3.35
C TYR A 192 3.97 -19.58 -4.63
N LEU A 193 3.92 -18.94 -5.80
CA LEU A 193 4.30 -19.57 -7.06
C LEU A 193 5.74 -20.12 -7.01
N LEU A 194 6.69 -19.34 -6.53
CA LEU A 194 8.08 -19.80 -6.39
C LEU A 194 8.23 -20.97 -5.41
N SER A 195 7.39 -21.05 -4.37
CA SER A 195 7.39 -22.17 -3.43
C SER A 195 6.94 -23.46 -4.08
N VAL A 196 5.91 -23.41 -4.94
CA VAL A 196 5.41 -24.55 -5.71
C VAL A 196 6.40 -24.91 -6.82
N LEU A 197 6.96 -23.93 -7.54
CA LEU A 197 8.01 -24.15 -8.53
C LEU A 197 9.23 -24.88 -7.93
N ARG A 198 9.68 -24.46 -6.74
CA ARG A 198 10.77 -25.17 -6.05
C ARG A 198 10.41 -26.65 -5.78
N THR A 199 9.17 -26.91 -5.39
CA THR A 199 8.69 -28.28 -5.14
C THR A 199 8.63 -29.07 -6.44
N GLU A 200 8.17 -28.49 -7.52
CA GLU A 200 8.13 -29.09 -8.86
C GLU A 200 9.54 -29.42 -9.37
N LEU A 201 10.48 -28.48 -9.28
CA LEU A 201 11.88 -28.68 -9.66
C LEU A 201 12.57 -29.78 -8.82
N ARG A 202 12.20 -29.88 -7.52
CA ARG A 202 12.68 -30.97 -6.65
C ARG A 202 12.13 -32.32 -7.14
N SER A 203 10.87 -32.43 -7.54
CA SER A 203 10.27 -33.64 -8.07
C SER A 203 10.93 -34.11 -9.36
N ARG A 204 11.43 -33.15 -10.17
CA ARG A 204 12.19 -33.40 -11.41
C ARG A 204 13.69 -33.67 -11.18
N ASN A 205 14.14 -33.76 -9.96
CA ASN A 205 15.55 -33.94 -9.61
C ASN A 205 16.48 -32.80 -10.11
N TRP A 206 15.94 -31.60 -10.37
CA TRP A 206 16.66 -30.44 -10.89
C TRP A 206 17.83 -30.02 -10.00
N PHE A 207 17.64 -30.07 -8.68
CA PHE A 207 18.63 -29.67 -7.70
C PHE A 207 19.78 -30.68 -7.51
N ALA A 208 19.81 -31.78 -8.24
CA ALA A 208 21.02 -32.63 -8.32
C ALA A 208 22.17 -31.90 -9.06
N HIS A 209 21.83 -30.92 -9.92
CA HIS A 209 22.80 -30.17 -10.74
C HIS A 209 22.74 -28.65 -10.53
N HIS A 210 21.79 -28.16 -9.73
CA HIS A 210 21.59 -26.76 -9.43
C HIS A 210 21.43 -26.54 -7.92
N PRO A 211 21.78 -25.36 -7.39
CA PRO A 211 21.57 -25.07 -5.96
C PRO A 211 20.09 -25.00 -5.61
N GLU A 212 19.71 -25.67 -4.53
CA GLU A 212 18.39 -25.50 -3.96
C GLU A 212 18.34 -24.26 -3.07
N ILE A 213 17.42 -23.34 -3.37
CA ILE A 213 17.32 -22.07 -2.68
C ILE A 213 16.45 -22.13 -1.43
N ASN A 214 16.76 -21.26 -0.45
CA ASN A 214 15.92 -21.01 0.70
C ASN A 214 15.06 -19.76 0.44
N LEU A 215 13.78 -19.93 0.09
CA LEU A 215 12.87 -18.83 -0.24
C LEU A 215 12.69 -17.80 0.89
N ALA A 216 13.01 -18.17 2.14
CA ALA A 216 12.98 -17.20 3.23
C ALA A 216 13.95 -16.02 3.03
N GLU A 217 14.97 -16.17 2.18
CA GLU A 217 15.92 -15.09 1.85
C GLU A 217 15.30 -13.91 1.11
N TRP A 218 14.10 -14.09 0.54
CA TRP A 218 13.35 -13.06 -0.18
C TRP A 218 12.20 -12.44 0.63
N LEU A 219 12.02 -12.83 1.90
CA LEU A 219 10.92 -12.32 2.72
C LEU A 219 11.06 -10.83 3.07
N ASP A 220 12.24 -10.25 2.94
CA ASP A 220 12.43 -8.80 3.02
C ASP A 220 11.65 -8.06 1.92
N LEU A 221 11.64 -8.59 0.68
CA LEU A 221 10.82 -8.06 -0.42
C LEU A 221 9.34 -8.32 -0.18
N VAL A 222 8.99 -9.53 0.26
CA VAL A 222 7.59 -9.89 0.51
C VAL A 222 6.99 -9.01 1.60
N ALA A 223 7.75 -8.72 2.67
CA ALA A 223 7.30 -7.80 3.70
C ALA A 223 7.11 -6.38 3.17
N LEU A 224 8.06 -5.88 2.36
CA LEU A 224 7.98 -4.54 1.80
C LEU A 224 6.77 -4.39 0.86
N GLY A 225 6.59 -5.28 -0.14
CA GLY A 225 5.49 -5.19 -1.08
C GLY A 225 4.13 -5.34 -0.40
N THR A 226 3.97 -6.36 0.47
CA THR A 226 2.72 -6.58 1.22
C THR A 226 2.29 -5.36 2.04
N VAL A 227 3.25 -4.71 2.72
CA VAL A 227 2.96 -3.50 3.51
C VAL A 227 2.71 -2.30 2.61
N ALA A 228 3.44 -2.17 1.50
CA ALA A 228 3.32 -1.05 0.56
C ALA A 228 1.98 -1.01 -0.18
N ASP A 229 1.45 -2.18 -0.52
CA ASP A 229 0.16 -2.32 -1.21
C ASP A 229 -1.07 -2.11 -0.30
N VAL A 230 -0.84 -2.03 1.03
CA VAL A 230 -1.90 -1.76 2.01
C VAL A 230 -3.00 -2.85 2.02
N VAL A 231 -2.67 -4.07 1.68
CA VAL A 231 -3.59 -5.21 1.78
C VAL A 231 -3.91 -5.55 3.25
N PRO A 232 -5.06 -6.16 3.54
CA PRO A 232 -5.40 -6.60 4.88
C PRO A 232 -4.33 -7.51 5.47
N MET A 233 -3.91 -7.20 6.70
CA MET A 233 -2.95 -7.99 7.48
C MET A 233 -3.66 -9.18 8.13
N ASP A 234 -4.17 -10.10 7.31
CA ASP A 234 -4.68 -11.38 7.77
C ASP A 234 -3.56 -12.22 8.40
N GLN A 235 -3.89 -13.35 8.99
CA GLN A 235 -2.89 -14.17 9.69
C GLN A 235 -1.75 -14.62 8.77
N ASN A 236 -2.04 -14.91 7.50
CA ASN A 236 -1.03 -15.34 6.54
C ASN A 236 -0.06 -14.21 6.16
N ASN A 237 -0.58 -13.01 5.89
CA ASN A 237 0.24 -11.83 5.62
C ASN A 237 1.08 -11.43 6.84
N ARG A 238 0.51 -11.51 8.06
CA ARG A 238 1.28 -11.24 9.28
C ARG A 238 2.49 -12.16 9.43
N ARG A 239 2.37 -13.47 9.08
CA ARG A 239 3.51 -14.41 9.09
C ARG A 239 4.59 -14.03 8.10
N LEU A 240 4.21 -13.71 6.87
CA LEU A 240 5.15 -13.29 5.83
C LEU A 240 5.88 -11.99 6.21
N VAL A 241 5.12 -11.00 6.67
CA VAL A 241 5.64 -9.67 7.02
C VAL A 241 6.52 -9.73 8.26
N GLU A 242 6.11 -10.42 9.32
CA GLU A 242 6.90 -10.51 10.56
C GLU A 242 8.23 -11.22 10.33
N GLU A 243 8.23 -12.31 9.56
CA GLU A 243 9.48 -12.99 9.22
C GLU A 243 10.39 -12.09 8.38
N GLY A 244 9.86 -11.36 7.40
CA GLY A 244 10.63 -10.41 6.62
C GLY A 244 11.24 -9.29 7.49
N ILE A 245 10.45 -8.70 8.37
CA ILE A 245 10.92 -7.68 9.33
C ILE A 245 11.98 -8.26 10.26
N ARG A 246 11.76 -9.48 10.78
CA ARG A 246 12.73 -10.16 11.65
C ARG A 246 14.07 -10.38 10.95
N ARG A 247 14.05 -10.74 9.68
CA ARG A 247 15.25 -10.91 8.86
C ARG A 247 15.98 -9.59 8.65
N ILE A 248 15.26 -8.52 8.31
CA ILE A 248 15.84 -7.18 8.14
C ILE A 248 16.49 -6.72 9.45
N ARG A 249 15.80 -6.88 10.59
CA ARG A 249 16.33 -6.55 11.92
C ARG A 249 17.59 -7.36 12.26
N GLY A 250 17.66 -8.61 11.81
CA GLY A 250 18.81 -9.51 11.95
C GLY A 250 19.96 -9.23 10.99
N GLY A 251 19.88 -8.22 10.14
CA GLY A 251 20.90 -7.86 9.16
C GLY A 251 20.82 -8.64 7.84
N HIS A 252 19.83 -9.50 7.68
CA HIS A 252 19.57 -10.25 6.44
C HIS A 252 18.63 -9.45 5.53
N CYS A 253 19.17 -8.44 4.89
CA CYS A 253 18.44 -7.48 4.07
C CYS A 253 19.21 -7.22 2.77
N ARG A 254 18.51 -7.08 1.66
CA ARG A 254 19.11 -6.67 0.38
C ARG A 254 19.83 -5.34 0.49
N PRO A 255 20.99 -5.17 -0.22
CA PRO A 255 21.73 -3.90 -0.21
C PRO A 255 20.84 -2.70 -0.56
N GLY A 256 19.98 -2.79 -1.58
CA GLY A 256 19.09 -1.70 -1.98
C GLY A 256 18.08 -1.31 -0.89
N LEU A 257 17.44 -2.28 -0.26
CA LEU A 257 16.52 -1.99 0.84
C LEU A 257 17.26 -1.41 2.05
N LYS A 258 18.44 -1.93 2.39
CA LYS A 258 19.29 -1.38 3.45
C LYS A 258 19.71 0.06 3.17
N ALA A 259 20.12 0.36 1.93
CA ALA A 259 20.49 1.71 1.52
C ALA A 259 19.31 2.69 1.61
N MET A 260 18.11 2.28 1.19
CA MET A 260 16.89 3.09 1.33
C MET A 260 16.53 3.35 2.79
N LEU A 261 16.67 2.35 3.68
CA LEU A 261 16.44 2.53 5.12
C LEU A 261 17.39 3.57 5.70
N LEU A 262 18.67 3.49 5.36
CA LEU A 262 19.69 4.46 5.81
C LEU A 262 19.43 5.87 5.27
N ALA A 263 19.11 6.01 3.98
CA ALA A 263 18.73 7.28 3.37
C ALA A 263 17.48 7.90 4.02
N ALA A 264 16.56 7.04 4.48
CA ALA A 264 15.36 7.45 5.22
C ALA A 264 15.64 7.79 6.70
N GLY A 265 16.85 7.58 7.21
CA GLY A 265 17.19 7.73 8.62
C GLY A 265 16.56 6.66 9.53
N VAL A 266 16.15 5.53 8.96
CA VAL A 266 15.55 4.40 9.70
C VAL A 266 16.64 3.43 10.13
N ASN A 267 16.68 3.10 11.42
CA ASN A 267 17.57 2.06 11.93
C ASN A 267 16.96 0.67 11.65
N PRO A 268 17.59 -0.17 10.81
CA PRO A 268 17.05 -1.49 10.48
C PRO A 268 16.76 -2.39 11.70
N GLN A 269 17.51 -2.25 12.80
CA GLN A 269 17.33 -3.07 14.01
C GLN A 269 16.01 -2.78 14.75
N HIS A 270 15.40 -1.64 14.48
CA HIS A 270 14.14 -1.20 15.09
C HIS A 270 13.01 -1.06 14.06
N LEU A 271 13.21 -1.62 12.86
CA LEU A 271 12.25 -1.53 11.76
C LEU A 271 10.85 -2.01 12.19
N THR A 272 9.84 -1.24 11.80
CA THR A 272 8.43 -1.58 11.96
C THR A 272 7.73 -1.64 10.59
N THR A 273 6.51 -2.17 10.54
CA THR A 273 5.65 -2.07 9.34
C THR A 273 5.42 -0.63 8.92
N ARG A 274 5.33 0.28 9.88
CA ARG A 274 5.17 1.72 9.64
C ARG A 274 6.35 2.32 8.87
N ASP A 275 7.58 1.91 9.19
CA ASP A 275 8.76 2.37 8.46
C ASP A 275 8.74 1.88 7.00
N LEU A 276 8.31 0.65 6.76
CA LEU A 276 8.10 0.14 5.41
C LEU A 276 7.03 0.94 4.67
N ALA A 277 5.85 1.17 5.30
CA ALA A 277 4.71 1.86 4.71
C ALA A 277 4.96 3.35 4.43
N PHE A 278 5.61 4.06 5.35
CA PHE A 278 5.69 5.54 5.30
C PHE A 278 7.09 6.08 5.00
N SER A 279 8.13 5.26 5.13
CA SER A 279 9.50 5.68 4.81
C SER A 279 10.01 5.03 3.52
N ILE A 280 9.81 3.73 3.29
CA ILE A 280 10.41 3.03 2.16
C ILE A 280 9.47 2.99 0.94
N ALA A 281 8.24 2.49 1.09
CA ALA A 281 7.29 2.39 -0.01
C ALA A 281 7.06 3.72 -0.76
N PRO A 282 6.97 4.89 -0.10
CA PRO A 282 6.83 6.17 -0.81
C PRO A 282 8.04 6.54 -1.69
N ARG A 283 9.26 6.08 -1.36
CA ARG A 283 10.46 6.29 -2.17
C ARG A 283 10.41 5.49 -3.47
N LEU A 284 10.07 4.20 -3.37
CA LEU A 284 9.83 3.37 -4.55
C LEU A 284 8.69 3.94 -5.40
N ASN A 285 7.54 4.20 -4.79
CA ASN A 285 6.38 4.74 -5.49
C ASN A 285 6.62 6.09 -6.16
N ALA A 286 7.58 6.90 -5.69
CA ALA A 286 7.93 8.17 -6.32
C ALA A 286 8.56 7.96 -7.70
N ALA A 287 9.37 6.92 -7.90
CA ALA A 287 9.92 6.57 -9.20
C ALA A 287 8.82 6.33 -10.23
N GLY A 288 7.84 5.45 -9.95
CA GLY A 288 6.71 5.17 -10.85
C GLY A 288 5.71 6.34 -11.01
N ARG A 289 5.84 7.41 -10.22
CA ARG A 289 4.99 8.61 -10.34
C ARG A 289 5.64 9.77 -11.07
N LEU A 290 6.95 9.89 -11.04
CA LEU A 290 7.69 11.03 -11.58
C LEU A 290 8.61 10.64 -12.73
N GLN A 291 9.12 9.40 -12.75
CA GLN A 291 10.05 8.90 -13.75
C GLN A 291 9.68 7.47 -14.18
N ASP A 292 10.53 6.50 -13.87
CA ASP A 292 10.42 5.10 -14.29
C ASP A 292 10.65 4.18 -13.07
N MET A 293 9.74 3.22 -12.85
CA MET A 293 9.83 2.27 -11.75
C MET A 293 11.05 1.34 -11.86
N SER A 294 11.65 1.21 -13.04
CA SER A 294 12.88 0.44 -13.20
C SER A 294 14.00 0.92 -12.28
N ILE A 295 14.04 2.22 -11.93
CA ILE A 295 14.99 2.78 -10.95
C ILE A 295 14.82 2.09 -9.58
N GLY A 296 13.58 1.87 -9.15
CA GLY A 296 13.27 1.15 -7.91
C GLY A 296 13.69 -0.32 -7.95
N ILE A 297 13.40 -0.99 -9.07
CA ILE A 297 13.80 -2.39 -9.29
C ILE A 297 15.31 -2.52 -9.33
N GLU A 298 16.01 -1.66 -10.08
CA GLU A 298 17.47 -1.64 -10.14
C GLU A 298 18.10 -1.39 -8.77
N CYS A 299 17.51 -0.52 -7.95
CA CYS A 299 17.95 -0.31 -6.57
C CYS A 299 17.85 -1.62 -5.75
N LEU A 300 16.73 -2.34 -5.87
CA LEU A 300 16.53 -3.61 -5.16
C LEU A 300 17.41 -4.76 -5.69
N LEU A 301 17.83 -4.71 -6.94
CA LEU A 301 18.73 -5.68 -7.60
C LEU A 301 20.22 -5.35 -7.39
N ALA A 302 20.54 -4.11 -7.00
CA ALA A 302 21.90 -3.58 -6.98
C ALA A 302 22.79 -4.24 -5.92
N ASP A 303 24.11 -4.22 -6.19
CA ASP A 303 25.13 -4.47 -5.19
C ASP A 303 25.25 -3.30 -4.18
N GLU A 304 26.12 -3.45 -3.17
CA GLU A 304 26.24 -2.46 -2.08
C GLU A 304 26.62 -1.04 -2.57
N VAL A 305 27.42 -0.93 -3.62
CA VAL A 305 27.92 0.36 -4.13
C VAL A 305 26.82 1.06 -4.92
N ARG A 306 26.26 0.38 -5.90
CA ARG A 306 25.20 0.94 -6.76
C ARG A 306 23.91 1.21 -5.99
N ALA A 307 23.60 0.39 -4.95
CA ALA A 307 22.43 0.55 -4.10
C ALA A 307 22.39 1.91 -3.39
N VAL A 308 23.53 2.42 -2.92
CA VAL A 308 23.59 3.73 -2.24
C VAL A 308 23.21 4.86 -3.20
N GLU A 309 23.78 4.87 -4.39
CA GLU A 309 23.51 5.90 -5.41
C GLU A 309 22.04 5.90 -5.83
N LEU A 310 21.45 4.71 -6.05
CA LEU A 310 20.05 4.59 -6.45
C LEU A 310 19.09 4.92 -5.29
N ALA A 311 19.42 4.59 -4.05
CA ALA A 311 18.65 4.97 -2.89
C ALA A 311 18.61 6.48 -2.66
N GLU A 312 19.74 7.18 -2.87
CA GLU A 312 19.80 8.65 -2.84
C GLU A 312 18.93 9.27 -3.95
N HIS A 313 18.95 8.69 -5.15
CA HIS A 313 18.09 9.13 -6.25
C HIS A 313 16.59 8.95 -5.91
N LEU A 314 16.21 7.79 -5.36
CA LEU A 314 14.83 7.53 -4.92
C LEU A 314 14.39 8.48 -3.80
N ASP A 315 15.31 8.84 -2.88
CA ASP A 315 15.02 9.84 -1.84
C ASP A 315 14.80 11.24 -2.44
N ALA A 316 15.62 11.63 -3.40
CA ALA A 316 15.46 12.90 -4.14
C ALA A 316 14.10 12.95 -4.87
N LEU A 317 13.73 11.90 -5.61
CA LEU A 317 12.42 11.78 -6.26
C LEU A 317 11.25 11.86 -5.27
N ASN A 318 11.38 11.21 -4.12
CA ASN A 318 10.35 11.27 -3.10
C ASN A 318 10.22 12.68 -2.46
N ASN A 319 11.31 13.41 -2.34
CA ASN A 319 11.28 14.80 -1.86
C ASN A 319 10.64 15.73 -2.91
N GLU A 320 11.02 15.61 -4.19
CA GLU A 320 10.37 16.30 -5.29
C GLU A 320 8.86 16.03 -5.34
N ARG A 321 8.47 14.76 -5.24
CA ARG A 321 7.04 14.39 -5.17
C ARG A 321 6.33 15.06 -4.00
N LYS A 322 6.96 15.16 -2.79
CA LYS A 322 6.38 15.83 -1.62
C LYS A 322 6.23 17.34 -1.83
N GLU A 323 7.17 17.98 -2.53
CA GLU A 323 7.08 19.40 -2.88
C GLU A 323 5.89 19.62 -3.83
N ILE A 324 5.82 18.88 -4.93
CA ILE A 324 4.68 18.93 -5.86
C ILE A 324 3.34 18.68 -5.13
N GLU A 325 3.28 17.64 -4.27
CA GLU A 325 2.08 17.34 -3.45
C GLU A 325 1.69 18.52 -2.56
N THR A 326 2.68 19.16 -1.93
CA THR A 326 2.44 20.26 -1.00
C THR A 326 1.89 21.47 -1.74
N ASP A 327 2.49 21.85 -2.86
CA ASP A 327 2.06 22.98 -3.67
C ASP A 327 0.65 22.76 -4.23
N MET A 328 0.40 21.60 -4.84
CA MET A 328 -0.93 21.26 -5.36
C MET A 328 -2.00 21.24 -4.25
N ARG A 329 -1.68 20.66 -3.10
CA ARG A 329 -2.57 20.61 -1.93
C ARG A 329 -2.89 22.01 -1.40
N ASP A 330 -1.88 22.86 -1.24
CA ASP A 330 -2.06 24.21 -0.66
C ASP A 330 -2.87 25.10 -1.60
N ILE A 331 -2.68 24.97 -2.90
CA ILE A 331 -3.51 25.59 -3.93
C ILE A 331 -4.97 25.11 -3.82
N ALA A 332 -5.19 23.80 -3.76
CA ALA A 332 -6.53 23.23 -3.64
C ALA A 332 -7.24 23.66 -2.35
N LEU A 333 -6.51 23.73 -1.22
CA LEU A 333 -7.06 24.18 0.05
C LEU A 333 -7.33 25.69 0.08
N ALA A 334 -6.52 26.50 -0.60
CA ALA A 334 -6.79 27.92 -0.76
C ALA A 334 -8.06 28.14 -1.58
N HIS A 335 -8.23 27.37 -2.66
CA HIS A 335 -9.44 27.38 -3.47
C HIS A 335 -10.67 26.99 -2.64
N LEU A 336 -10.60 25.91 -1.83
CA LEU A 336 -11.69 25.52 -0.92
C LEU A 336 -12.12 26.65 0.05
N LYS A 337 -11.19 27.50 0.50
CA LYS A 337 -11.50 28.63 1.38
C LYS A 337 -12.14 29.81 0.66
N GLN A 338 -11.96 29.91 -0.65
CA GLN A 338 -12.49 30.98 -1.49
C GLN A 338 -13.83 30.61 -2.15
N LEU A 339 -14.28 29.34 -2.00
CA LEU A 339 -15.52 28.87 -2.58
C LEU A 339 -16.73 29.72 -2.11
N SER A 340 -17.62 30.03 -3.03
CA SER A 340 -18.90 30.66 -2.73
C SER A 340 -19.77 29.79 -1.81
N LEU A 341 -20.77 30.38 -1.17
CA LEU A 341 -21.69 29.64 -0.27
C LEU A 341 -22.32 28.41 -0.94
N ASP A 342 -22.50 28.42 -2.25
CA ASP A 342 -23.07 27.31 -3.01
C ASP A 342 -22.06 26.14 -3.16
N GLU A 343 -20.76 26.43 -3.26
CA GLU A 343 -19.70 25.42 -3.35
C GLU A 343 -19.26 24.91 -1.96
N GLU A 344 -19.42 25.70 -0.88
CA GLU A 344 -19.28 25.21 0.51
C GLU A 344 -20.31 24.12 0.82
N THR A 345 -21.44 24.10 0.11
CA THR A 345 -22.49 23.09 0.24
C THR A 345 -22.27 21.87 -0.67
N ALA A 346 -21.29 21.87 -1.59
CA ALA A 346 -21.02 20.73 -2.46
C ALA A 346 -20.74 19.47 -1.65
N ALA A 347 -21.45 18.38 -1.95
CA ALA A 347 -21.27 17.09 -1.27
C ALA A 347 -20.08 16.31 -1.86
N GLY A 348 -19.88 16.37 -3.18
CA GLY A 348 -18.74 15.84 -3.90
C GLY A 348 -17.83 16.95 -4.41
N LEU A 349 -16.52 16.79 -4.30
CA LEU A 349 -15.53 17.80 -4.67
C LEU A 349 -14.74 17.39 -5.90
N CYS A 350 -14.67 18.27 -6.91
CA CYS A 350 -13.78 18.11 -8.05
C CYS A 350 -12.80 19.28 -8.13
N PHE A 351 -11.55 18.98 -8.45
CA PHE A 351 -10.48 19.97 -8.62
C PHE A 351 -9.75 19.72 -9.92
N TYR A 352 -9.49 20.77 -10.67
CA TYR A 352 -8.68 20.74 -11.87
C TYR A 352 -7.83 22.00 -11.98
N ARG A 353 -6.59 21.80 -12.44
CA ARG A 353 -5.71 22.88 -12.88
C ARG A 353 -4.81 22.42 -14.01
N PRO A 354 -4.52 23.31 -14.99
CA PRO A 354 -3.66 22.97 -16.14
C PRO A 354 -2.20 22.66 -15.77
N ASP A 355 -1.74 23.14 -14.61
CA ASP A 355 -0.39 22.99 -14.09
C ASP A 355 -0.21 21.78 -13.14
N TRP A 356 -1.26 21.01 -12.92
CA TRP A 356 -1.17 19.85 -12.02
C TRP A 356 -0.55 18.62 -12.67
N HIS A 357 0.23 17.89 -11.87
CA HIS A 357 0.92 16.69 -12.31
C HIS A 357 0.07 15.43 -12.14
N GLN A 358 -0.17 14.68 -13.24
CA GLN A 358 -1.06 13.51 -13.23
C GLN A 358 -0.59 12.37 -12.28
N GLY A 359 0.71 12.23 -12.00
CA GLY A 359 1.26 11.24 -11.05
C GLY A 359 0.95 11.56 -9.58
N VAL A 360 0.51 12.80 -9.27
CA VAL A 360 0.33 13.28 -7.89
C VAL A 360 -1.15 13.55 -7.55
N VAL A 361 -2.04 13.71 -8.53
CA VAL A 361 -3.47 14.02 -8.29
C VAL A 361 -4.16 13.05 -7.32
N GLY A 362 -3.81 11.76 -7.35
CA GLY A 362 -4.39 10.78 -6.44
C GLY A 362 -4.00 10.99 -4.97
N ILE A 363 -2.78 11.50 -4.72
CA ILE A 363 -2.32 11.84 -3.38
C ILE A 363 -3.03 13.11 -2.91
N VAL A 364 -3.12 14.10 -3.78
CA VAL A 364 -3.82 15.37 -3.51
C VAL A 364 -5.29 15.12 -3.18
N ALA A 365 -5.98 14.28 -3.96
CA ALA A 365 -7.35 13.88 -3.68
C ALA A 365 -7.49 13.24 -2.29
N SER A 366 -6.55 12.36 -1.89
CA SER A 366 -6.51 11.79 -0.54
C SER A 366 -6.40 12.87 0.54
N ARG A 367 -5.45 13.80 0.39
CA ARG A 367 -5.23 14.86 1.40
C ARG A 367 -6.42 15.82 1.54
N ILE A 368 -7.05 16.14 0.42
CA ILE A 368 -8.25 16.98 0.44
C ILE A 368 -9.41 16.20 1.09
N LYS A 369 -9.61 14.93 0.71
CA LYS A 369 -10.62 14.05 1.32
C LYS A 369 -10.42 13.93 2.84
N GLU A 370 -9.20 13.72 3.33
CA GLU A 370 -8.89 13.65 4.76
C GLU A 370 -9.26 14.95 5.50
N LYS A 371 -9.14 16.09 4.85
CA LYS A 371 -9.44 17.40 5.44
C LYS A 371 -10.89 17.81 5.30
N SER A 372 -11.53 17.51 4.15
CA SER A 372 -12.92 17.87 3.85
C SER A 372 -13.93 16.83 4.32
N HIS A 373 -13.50 15.58 4.53
CA HIS A 373 -14.35 14.41 4.78
C HIS A 373 -15.46 14.23 3.73
N ARG A 374 -15.14 14.51 2.46
CA ARG A 374 -16.03 14.37 1.31
C ARG A 374 -15.37 13.52 0.24
N PRO A 375 -16.14 12.85 -0.64
CA PRO A 375 -15.58 12.26 -1.85
C PRO A 375 -14.91 13.35 -2.71
N VAL A 376 -13.70 13.08 -3.20
CA VAL A 376 -12.87 14.04 -3.94
C VAL A 376 -12.35 13.39 -5.21
N ILE A 377 -12.42 14.12 -6.32
CA ILE A 377 -11.71 13.78 -7.56
C ILE A 377 -10.81 14.95 -7.94
N ALA A 378 -9.53 14.68 -8.15
CA ALA A 378 -8.55 15.65 -8.64
C ALA A 378 -8.12 15.28 -10.05
N PHE A 379 -8.04 16.26 -10.95
CA PHE A 379 -7.75 16.10 -12.36
C PHE A 379 -6.46 16.83 -12.74
N ALA A 380 -5.74 16.26 -13.70
CA ALA A 380 -4.62 16.87 -14.38
C ALA A 380 -4.74 16.65 -15.89
N PRO A 381 -4.11 17.53 -16.72
CA PRO A 381 -4.09 17.34 -18.16
C PRO A 381 -3.34 16.06 -18.54
N ALA A 382 -3.85 15.37 -19.58
CA ALA A 382 -3.24 14.15 -20.11
C ALA A 382 -2.78 14.27 -21.58
N GLY A 383 -2.90 15.47 -22.17
CA GLY A 383 -2.66 15.74 -23.58
C GLY A 383 -3.96 15.68 -24.41
N ASP A 384 -3.93 16.19 -25.61
CA ASP A 384 -5.03 16.15 -26.61
C ASP A 384 -6.40 16.60 -26.09
N GLY A 385 -6.43 17.51 -25.10
CA GLY A 385 -7.66 17.99 -24.47
C GLY A 385 -8.30 16.98 -23.51
N GLU A 386 -7.60 15.90 -23.14
CA GLU A 386 -8.04 14.94 -22.13
C GLU A 386 -7.57 15.33 -20.73
N LEU A 387 -8.39 15.01 -19.73
CA LEU A 387 -8.07 15.05 -18.32
C LEU A 387 -8.04 13.64 -17.75
N LYS A 388 -7.01 13.33 -16.96
CA LYS A 388 -6.98 12.15 -16.07
C LYS A 388 -7.34 12.56 -14.67
N GLY A 389 -8.38 11.93 -14.13
CA GLY A 389 -8.87 12.12 -12.78
C GLY A 389 -8.50 10.96 -11.85
N SER A 390 -8.21 11.27 -10.61
CA SER A 390 -8.05 10.28 -9.54
C SER A 390 -8.96 10.64 -8.38
N GLY A 391 -9.87 9.71 -8.07
CA GLY A 391 -10.86 9.88 -7.04
C GLY A 391 -10.51 9.16 -5.74
N ARG A 392 -10.92 9.74 -4.62
CA ARG A 392 -10.86 9.16 -3.29
C ARG A 392 -12.18 9.32 -2.57
N SER A 393 -12.64 8.25 -1.94
CA SER A 393 -13.94 8.18 -1.32
C SER A 393 -13.90 8.18 0.21
N VAL A 394 -15.08 8.25 0.80
CA VAL A 394 -15.35 8.15 2.23
C VAL A 394 -16.23 6.93 2.52
N ALA A 395 -16.31 6.51 3.78
CA ALA A 395 -17.19 5.42 4.16
C ALA A 395 -18.66 5.70 3.76
N GLY A 396 -19.33 4.70 3.22
CA GLY A 396 -20.71 4.79 2.76
C GLY A 396 -20.88 5.28 1.31
N PHE A 397 -19.81 5.63 0.59
CA PHE A 397 -19.87 6.02 -0.82
C PHE A 397 -18.96 5.15 -1.68
N HIS A 398 -19.54 4.30 -2.53
CA HIS A 398 -18.79 3.43 -3.43
C HIS A 398 -18.44 4.17 -4.73
N LEU A 399 -17.18 4.61 -4.85
CA LEU A 399 -16.78 5.54 -5.92
C LEU A 399 -16.91 4.94 -7.32
N ARG A 400 -16.52 3.67 -7.53
CA ARG A 400 -16.65 3.01 -8.84
C ARG A 400 -18.11 2.93 -9.27
N ASP A 401 -19.02 2.54 -8.38
CA ASP A 401 -20.46 2.42 -8.69
C ASP A 401 -21.06 3.79 -9.01
N ALA A 402 -20.59 4.84 -8.33
CA ALA A 402 -20.99 6.21 -8.62
C ALA A 402 -20.54 6.65 -10.01
N LEU A 403 -19.31 6.32 -10.43
CA LEU A 403 -18.82 6.59 -11.78
C LEU A 403 -19.61 5.81 -12.84
N ASP A 404 -19.94 4.56 -12.57
CA ASP A 404 -20.78 3.73 -13.44
C ASP A 404 -22.20 4.34 -13.60
N ALA A 405 -22.78 4.76 -12.49
CA ALA A 405 -24.08 5.44 -12.49
C ALA A 405 -24.06 6.78 -13.25
N ILE A 406 -22.96 7.54 -13.15
CA ILE A 406 -22.77 8.78 -13.93
C ILE A 406 -22.62 8.45 -15.41
N ALA A 407 -21.79 7.48 -15.78
CA ALA A 407 -21.58 7.06 -17.16
C ALA A 407 -22.90 6.58 -17.81
N THR A 408 -23.70 5.84 -17.05
CA THR A 408 -25.02 5.36 -17.50
C THR A 408 -26.00 6.50 -17.73
N ARG A 409 -26.05 7.50 -16.84
CA ARG A 409 -26.97 8.64 -16.95
C ARG A 409 -26.51 9.71 -17.93
N HIS A 410 -25.22 9.80 -18.16
CA HIS A 410 -24.60 10.76 -19.06
C HIS A 410 -23.68 10.05 -20.08
N PRO A 411 -24.25 9.34 -21.06
CA PRO A 411 -23.47 8.61 -22.06
C PRO A 411 -22.44 9.52 -22.76
N GLY A 412 -21.19 9.05 -22.85
CA GLY A 412 -20.09 9.78 -23.48
C GLY A 412 -19.41 10.85 -22.62
N LEU A 413 -19.87 11.07 -21.37
CA LEU A 413 -19.25 12.03 -20.45
C LEU A 413 -17.90 11.51 -19.91
N LEU A 414 -17.77 10.20 -19.72
CA LEU A 414 -16.54 9.53 -19.30
C LEU A 414 -15.96 8.73 -20.48
N LEU A 415 -14.68 8.92 -20.76
CA LEU A 415 -13.94 8.16 -21.77
C LEU A 415 -13.57 6.77 -21.25
N LYS A 416 -12.99 6.72 -20.04
CA LYS A 416 -12.61 5.50 -19.33
C LYS A 416 -12.77 5.74 -17.82
N PHE A 417 -13.12 4.70 -17.09
CA PHE A 417 -13.06 4.71 -15.63
C PHE A 417 -12.87 3.30 -15.07
N GLY A 418 -12.35 3.21 -13.86
CA GLY A 418 -12.14 1.95 -13.17
C GLY A 418 -11.65 2.17 -11.74
N GLY A 419 -11.63 1.11 -10.94
CA GLY A 419 -11.17 1.16 -9.56
C GLY A 419 -12.10 0.40 -8.61
N HIS A 420 -12.09 0.82 -7.36
CA HIS A 420 -12.79 0.18 -6.24
C HIS A 420 -13.64 1.18 -5.45
N ALA A 421 -14.23 0.70 -4.35
CA ALA A 421 -15.10 1.53 -3.50
C ALA A 421 -14.44 2.83 -3.02
N MET A 422 -13.17 2.77 -2.60
CA MET A 422 -12.48 3.88 -1.94
C MET A 422 -11.57 4.69 -2.86
N ALA A 423 -11.21 4.15 -4.03
CA ALA A 423 -10.33 4.81 -4.99
C ALA A 423 -10.68 4.40 -6.41
N ALA A 424 -10.72 5.35 -7.33
CA ALA A 424 -10.98 5.11 -8.75
C ALA A 424 -10.21 6.10 -9.62
N GLY A 425 -9.89 5.66 -10.83
CA GLY A 425 -9.36 6.49 -11.91
C GLY A 425 -10.41 6.73 -12.98
N LEU A 426 -10.33 7.84 -13.68
CA LEU A 426 -11.22 8.18 -14.80
C LEU A 426 -10.52 9.11 -15.79
N SER A 427 -11.06 9.15 -17.02
CA SER A 427 -10.68 10.13 -18.04
C SER A 427 -11.92 10.76 -18.64
N LEU A 428 -11.81 12.04 -18.98
CA LEU A 428 -12.85 12.81 -19.68
C LEU A 428 -12.19 13.91 -20.53
N PHE A 429 -12.94 14.52 -21.44
CA PHE A 429 -12.45 15.72 -22.13
C PHE A 429 -12.53 16.94 -21.22
N GLU A 430 -11.57 17.86 -21.34
CA GLU A 430 -11.53 19.09 -20.54
C GLU A 430 -12.83 19.92 -20.71
N ALA A 431 -13.41 19.92 -21.91
CA ALA A 431 -14.68 20.59 -22.20
C ALA A 431 -15.87 20.05 -21.38
N ASP A 432 -15.79 18.80 -20.91
CA ASP A 432 -16.83 18.14 -20.13
C ASP A 432 -16.61 18.26 -18.60
N TYR A 433 -15.55 18.91 -18.16
CA TYR A 433 -15.18 18.97 -16.74
C TYR A 433 -16.30 19.54 -15.87
N GLU A 434 -16.87 20.68 -16.22
CA GLU A 434 -17.93 21.31 -15.42
C GLU A 434 -19.20 20.44 -15.36
N ARG A 435 -19.57 19.82 -16.48
CA ARG A 435 -20.71 18.91 -16.55
C ARG A 435 -20.48 17.68 -15.67
N PHE A 436 -19.26 17.15 -15.65
CA PHE A 436 -18.91 16.05 -14.77
C PHE A 436 -18.94 16.48 -13.30
N ARG A 437 -18.40 17.64 -12.95
CA ARG A 437 -18.40 18.20 -11.60
C ARG A 437 -19.81 18.25 -11.00
N GLU A 438 -20.76 18.74 -11.77
CA GLU A 438 -22.17 18.81 -11.38
C GLU A 438 -22.78 17.41 -11.22
N ALA A 439 -22.54 16.51 -12.17
CA ALA A 439 -23.05 15.13 -12.10
C ALA A 439 -22.49 14.37 -10.90
N PHE A 440 -21.21 14.58 -10.57
CA PHE A 440 -20.56 13.97 -9.42
C PHE A 440 -21.15 14.48 -8.10
N ASP A 441 -21.34 15.78 -7.94
CA ASP A 441 -21.97 16.35 -6.74
C ASP A 441 -23.40 15.81 -6.54
N GLN A 442 -24.19 15.76 -7.61
CA GLN A 442 -25.55 15.21 -7.58
C GLN A 442 -25.55 13.73 -7.15
N GLU A 443 -24.62 12.93 -7.67
CA GLU A 443 -24.53 11.51 -7.31
C GLU A 443 -24.12 11.29 -5.86
N VAL A 444 -23.18 12.11 -5.36
CA VAL A 444 -22.79 12.07 -3.94
C VAL A 444 -23.98 12.44 -3.05
N ARG A 445 -24.73 13.50 -3.37
CA ARG A 445 -25.95 13.89 -2.63
C ARG A 445 -27.01 12.81 -2.66
N ARG A 446 -27.22 12.19 -3.82
CA ARG A 446 -28.19 11.10 -3.97
C ARG A 446 -27.86 9.90 -3.07
N THR A 447 -26.57 9.60 -2.90
CA THR A 447 -26.11 8.41 -2.18
C THR A 447 -25.93 8.64 -0.69
N LEU A 448 -25.35 9.76 -0.28
CA LEU A 448 -25.04 10.09 1.12
C LEU A 448 -26.11 10.94 1.79
N GLY A 449 -27.01 11.58 1.01
CA GLY A 449 -27.98 12.52 1.54
C GLY A 449 -27.31 13.77 2.15
N GLU A 450 -27.97 14.40 3.12
CA GLU A 450 -27.44 15.54 3.88
C GLU A 450 -26.61 15.11 5.12
N ALA A 451 -26.27 13.84 5.22
CA ALA A 451 -25.54 13.32 6.38
C ALA A 451 -24.16 14.00 6.47
N ARG A 452 -23.92 14.76 7.53
CA ARG A 452 -22.60 15.25 7.88
C ARG A 452 -21.75 14.04 8.28
N ILE A 453 -20.70 13.77 7.52
CA ILE A 453 -19.75 12.70 7.85
C ILE A 453 -18.98 13.13 9.10
N GLU A 454 -19.24 12.47 10.23
CA GLU A 454 -18.50 12.68 11.47
C GLU A 454 -17.12 12.02 11.34
N GLN A 455 -16.08 12.70 11.82
CA GLN A 455 -14.77 12.07 11.96
C GLN A 455 -14.78 11.17 13.18
N VAL A 456 -14.90 9.85 12.94
CA VAL A 456 -14.82 8.83 13.99
C VAL A 456 -13.37 8.36 14.14
N VAL A 457 -12.85 8.46 15.36
CA VAL A 457 -11.56 7.87 15.75
C VAL A 457 -11.85 6.63 16.59
N MET A 458 -11.35 5.48 16.12
CA MET A 458 -11.53 4.21 16.82
C MET A 458 -10.42 4.05 17.86
N SER A 459 -10.80 4.00 19.14
CA SER A 459 -9.88 3.87 20.27
C SER A 459 -9.89 2.47 20.87
N ASP A 460 -8.75 2.05 21.38
CA ASP A 460 -8.60 0.84 22.21
C ASP A 460 -8.83 1.11 23.72
N GLY A 461 -9.31 2.32 24.08
CA GLY A 461 -9.59 2.75 25.46
C GLY A 461 -8.37 3.34 26.17
N GLU A 462 -8.45 3.46 27.47
CA GLU A 462 -7.42 4.08 28.33
C GLU A 462 -6.23 3.15 28.56
N ILE A 463 -5.04 3.75 28.76
CA ILE A 463 -3.88 3.02 29.30
C ILE A 463 -3.91 3.19 30.82
N ALA A 464 -4.31 2.16 31.55
CA ALA A 464 -4.36 2.17 33.02
C ALA A 464 -2.97 1.99 33.67
N GLU A 465 -1.99 1.54 32.91
CA GLU A 465 -0.62 1.27 33.35
C GLU A 465 0.27 2.53 33.17
N PRO A 466 1.37 2.67 33.92
CA PRO A 466 2.30 3.76 33.70
C PRO A 466 2.85 3.74 32.26
N VAL A 467 2.86 4.90 31.60
CA VAL A 467 3.38 5.06 30.24
C VAL A 467 4.91 5.00 30.26
N THR A 468 5.47 3.86 29.88
CA THR A 468 6.91 3.59 29.91
C THR A 468 7.46 3.26 28.52
N VAL A 469 8.79 3.36 28.35
CA VAL A 469 9.48 2.88 27.13
C VAL A 469 9.24 1.38 26.93
N GLN A 470 9.20 0.60 28.02
CA GLN A 470 8.99 -0.83 27.95
C GLN A 470 7.59 -1.16 27.39
N LEU A 471 6.56 -0.49 27.89
CA LEU A 471 5.20 -0.64 27.40
C LEU A 471 5.08 -0.26 25.91
N ALA A 472 5.71 0.87 25.51
CA ALA A 472 5.73 1.27 24.10
C ALA A 472 6.39 0.21 23.20
N LYS A 473 7.50 -0.39 23.65
CA LYS A 473 8.17 -1.49 22.92
C LYS A 473 7.33 -2.75 22.87
N GLU A 474 6.62 -3.09 23.92
CA GLU A 474 5.72 -4.25 23.94
C GLU A 474 4.58 -4.08 22.93
N ILE A 475 3.97 -2.90 22.86
CA ILE A 475 2.94 -2.56 21.88
C ILE A 475 3.51 -2.60 20.46
N GLU A 476 4.68 -1.96 20.23
CA GLU A 476 5.35 -1.91 18.92
C GLU A 476 5.63 -3.33 18.36
N ARG A 477 5.98 -4.28 19.25
CA ARG A 477 6.39 -5.64 18.89
C ARG A 477 5.28 -6.69 18.98
N ALA A 478 4.12 -6.33 19.49
CA ALA A 478 3.03 -7.28 19.72
C ALA A 478 2.51 -7.93 18.43
N ALA A 479 2.59 -7.21 17.31
CA ALA A 479 2.20 -7.73 16.00
C ALA A 479 2.74 -6.84 14.86
N PRO A 480 2.80 -7.34 13.62
CA PRO A 480 3.00 -6.52 12.43
C PRO A 480 1.69 -5.78 12.09
N TRP A 481 1.56 -4.58 12.65
CA TRP A 481 0.37 -3.73 12.47
C TRP A 481 0.20 -3.27 11.01
N GLY A 482 -1.06 -3.12 10.55
CA GLY A 482 -1.36 -2.65 9.20
C GLY A 482 -2.85 -2.60 8.90
N GLN A 483 -3.22 -2.60 7.63
CA GLN A 483 -4.61 -2.56 7.19
C GLN A 483 -5.39 -3.78 7.73
N GLY A 484 -6.60 -3.56 8.25
CA GLY A 484 -7.41 -4.62 8.87
C GLY A 484 -6.92 -5.11 10.24
N PHE A 485 -5.66 -4.79 10.60
CA PHE A 485 -5.05 -5.08 11.91
C PHE A 485 -4.29 -3.84 12.41
N PRO A 486 -5.01 -2.72 12.69
CA PRO A 486 -4.41 -1.40 12.87
C PRO A 486 -3.59 -1.28 14.15
N GLU A 487 -2.60 -0.38 14.13
CA GLU A 487 -1.88 0.03 15.33
C GLU A 487 -2.85 0.46 16.44
N PRO A 488 -2.53 0.19 17.72
CA PRO A 488 -3.33 0.64 18.83
C PRO A 488 -3.42 2.16 18.92
N GLU A 489 -4.64 2.64 19.11
CA GLU A 489 -4.93 4.05 19.38
C GLU A 489 -5.73 4.16 20.68
N PHE A 490 -5.25 4.96 21.61
CA PHE A 490 -5.77 5.10 22.96
C PHE A 490 -6.49 6.43 23.14
N ASP A 491 -7.30 6.55 24.17
CA ASP A 491 -7.93 7.81 24.54
C ASP A 491 -7.94 8.00 26.05
N ASP A 492 -7.32 9.09 26.52
CA ASP A 492 -7.22 9.44 27.91
C ASP A 492 -7.44 10.92 28.15
N LYS A 493 -7.66 11.28 29.43
CA LYS A 493 -7.69 12.65 29.92
C LYS A 493 -6.32 13.05 30.42
N PHE A 494 -5.92 14.28 30.11
CA PHE A 494 -4.63 14.83 30.52
C PHE A 494 -4.77 16.27 30.98
N GLU A 495 -3.90 16.68 31.91
CA GLU A 495 -3.62 18.08 32.19
C GLU A 495 -2.42 18.53 31.34
N ILE A 496 -2.53 19.66 30.65
CA ILE A 496 -1.41 20.27 29.91
C ILE A 496 -0.52 21.01 30.88
N LEU A 497 0.71 20.53 31.08
CA LEU A 497 1.74 21.20 31.88
C LEU A 497 2.50 22.23 31.07
N ASP A 498 2.80 21.94 29.81
CA ASP A 498 3.48 22.83 28.86
C ASP A 498 2.98 22.58 27.43
N GLN A 499 2.96 23.64 26.63
CA GLN A 499 2.61 23.55 25.21
C GLN A 499 3.37 24.58 24.39
N ARG A 500 3.81 24.17 23.19
CA ARG A 500 4.50 25.06 22.25
C ARG A 500 4.37 24.60 20.81
N ILE A 501 4.42 25.54 19.88
CA ILE A 501 4.48 25.24 18.46
C ILE A 501 5.93 24.98 18.04
N VAL A 502 6.18 23.86 17.37
CA VAL A 502 7.48 23.48 16.83
C VAL A 502 7.40 23.38 15.30
N GLY A 503 8.47 23.83 14.61
CA GLY A 503 8.50 23.88 13.15
C GLY A 503 7.39 24.72 12.51
N GLY A 504 6.80 25.68 13.26
CA GLY A 504 5.73 26.57 12.82
C GLY A 504 4.38 25.90 12.57
N ARG A 505 4.27 24.55 12.71
CA ARG A 505 3.08 23.80 12.30
C ARG A 505 2.71 22.58 13.15
N HIS A 506 3.47 22.27 14.20
CA HIS A 506 3.20 21.11 15.06
C HIS A 506 3.06 21.57 16.52
N LEU A 507 2.09 21.03 17.22
CA LEU A 507 1.90 21.30 18.65
C LEU A 507 2.66 20.23 19.47
N LYS A 508 3.68 20.65 20.19
CA LYS A 508 4.38 19.82 21.19
C LYS A 508 3.78 20.11 22.58
N LEU A 509 3.50 19.05 23.33
CA LEU A 509 2.84 19.09 24.62
C LEU A 509 3.68 18.33 25.64
N LEU A 510 3.59 18.75 26.91
CA LEU A 510 3.92 17.94 28.07
C LEU A 510 2.61 17.67 28.82
N LEU A 511 2.22 16.43 28.87
CA LEU A 511 0.92 16.00 29.38
C LEU A 511 1.08 15.24 30.69
N GLN A 512 0.28 15.60 31.71
CA GLN A 512 0.15 14.87 32.96
C GLN A 512 -1.06 13.93 32.86
N PRO A 513 -0.87 12.59 32.87
CA PRO A 513 -1.95 11.65 33.00
C PRO A 513 -2.52 11.66 34.43
N GLU A 514 -3.70 11.05 34.63
CA GLU A 514 -4.29 10.89 35.98
C GLU A 514 -3.37 10.09 36.92
N THR A 515 -2.59 9.17 36.38
CA THR A 515 -1.63 8.34 37.11
C THR A 515 -0.30 8.28 36.38
N GLY A 516 0.83 8.35 37.09
CA GLY A 516 2.18 8.24 36.51
C GLY A 516 2.86 9.58 36.25
N ASP A 517 4.00 9.51 35.58
CA ASP A 517 4.86 10.67 35.30
C ASP A 517 4.36 11.45 34.06
N PRO A 518 4.72 12.75 33.95
CA PRO A 518 4.44 13.53 32.75
C PRO A 518 5.05 12.91 31.50
N VAL A 519 4.31 12.93 30.39
CA VAL A 519 4.73 12.34 29.11
C VAL A 519 4.78 13.39 28.01
N GLU A 520 5.83 13.33 27.17
CA GLU A 520 5.92 14.18 25.97
C GLU A 520 4.91 13.72 24.92
N ALA A 521 4.23 14.68 24.31
CA ALA A 521 3.28 14.42 23.23
C ALA A 521 3.50 15.37 22.05
N ILE A 522 3.12 14.94 20.85
CA ILE A 522 3.15 15.76 19.65
C ILE A 522 1.88 15.55 18.84
N CYS A 523 1.28 16.67 18.42
CA CYS A 523 0.18 16.70 17.45
C CYS A 523 0.71 17.30 16.14
N PHE A 524 0.86 16.48 15.13
CA PHE A 524 1.38 16.91 13.82
C PHE A 524 0.35 17.74 13.06
N ASN A 525 0.82 18.75 12.33
CA ASN A 525 0.00 19.65 11.50
C ASN A 525 -1.14 20.35 12.28
N HIS A 526 -0.88 20.63 13.54
CA HIS A 526 -1.76 21.38 14.44
C HIS A 526 -1.01 22.61 14.96
N ALA A 527 -1.31 23.79 14.41
CA ALA A 527 -0.60 25.04 14.73
C ALA A 527 -1.32 25.89 15.79
N GLY A 528 -2.38 25.36 16.42
CA GLY A 528 -3.11 26.04 17.50
C GLY A 528 -2.66 25.58 18.87
N LEU A 529 -2.56 26.51 19.82
CA LEU A 529 -2.47 26.17 21.25
C LEU A 529 -3.85 25.79 21.78
N SER A 530 -3.91 24.89 22.75
CA SER A 530 -5.15 24.58 23.45
C SER A 530 -5.49 25.69 24.45
N GLU A 531 -6.74 26.16 24.44
CA GLU A 531 -7.24 27.11 25.45
C GLU A 531 -7.58 26.40 26.77
N ASN A 532 -7.88 25.10 26.70
CA ASN A 532 -8.21 24.30 27.87
C ASN A 532 -6.96 23.64 28.44
N ARG A 533 -6.78 23.75 29.76
CA ARG A 533 -5.70 23.05 30.48
C ARG A 533 -5.97 21.54 30.59
N ASN A 534 -7.24 21.14 30.74
CA ASN A 534 -7.65 19.75 30.78
C ASN A 534 -8.21 19.36 29.41
N ILE A 535 -7.64 18.34 28.81
CA ILE A 535 -8.03 17.83 27.48
C ILE A 535 -8.29 16.33 27.54
N ARG A 536 -9.13 15.85 26.64
CA ARG A 536 -9.17 14.44 26.25
C ARG A 536 -8.57 14.32 24.85
N CYS A 537 -7.64 13.40 24.66
CA CYS A 537 -7.08 13.21 23.33
C CYS A 537 -7.03 11.72 22.95
N ALA A 538 -7.12 11.48 21.65
CA ALA A 538 -6.77 10.18 21.07
C ALA A 538 -5.31 10.20 20.61
N TYR A 539 -4.57 9.13 20.89
CA TYR A 539 -3.14 9.07 20.63
C TYR A 539 -2.64 7.64 20.42
N ARG A 540 -1.48 7.53 19.77
CA ARG A 540 -0.67 6.32 19.77
C ARG A 540 0.50 6.49 20.72
N LEU A 541 0.94 5.39 21.33
CA LEU A 541 2.14 5.36 22.16
C LEU A 541 3.31 4.81 21.34
N GLU A 542 4.34 5.63 21.16
CA GLU A 542 5.53 5.28 20.38
C GLU A 542 6.81 5.43 21.21
N VAL A 543 7.89 4.78 20.78
CA VAL A 543 9.23 5.00 21.32
C VAL A 543 9.92 6.11 20.54
N ASN A 544 10.13 7.27 21.15
CA ASN A 544 10.97 8.33 20.58
C ASN A 544 12.44 7.95 20.77
N ARG A 545 13.12 7.66 19.65
CA ARG A 545 14.56 7.33 19.60
C ARG A 545 15.34 8.52 19.06
N PHE A 546 15.74 9.42 19.93
CA PHE A 546 16.46 10.62 19.52
C PHE A 546 17.82 10.73 20.23
N ARG A 547 18.91 10.88 19.46
CA ARG A 547 20.29 11.00 19.94
C ARG A 547 20.73 9.88 20.91
N GLY A 548 20.32 8.64 20.59
CA GLY A 548 20.65 7.46 21.42
C GLY A 548 19.85 7.32 22.72
N MET A 549 18.92 8.24 22.99
CA MET A 549 17.98 8.14 24.11
C MET A 549 16.63 7.61 23.63
N GLU A 550 16.03 6.74 24.42
CA GLU A 550 14.68 6.25 24.21
C GLU A 550 13.74 6.83 25.27
N LYS A 551 12.62 7.39 24.83
CA LYS A 551 11.56 7.92 25.70
C LYS A 551 10.20 7.52 25.17
N PRO A 552 9.18 7.31 26.03
CA PRO A 552 7.82 7.17 25.54
C PRO A 552 7.34 8.52 25.00
N GLN A 553 6.59 8.49 23.91
CA GLN A 553 5.99 9.68 23.30
C GLN A 553 4.58 9.38 22.82
N LEU A 554 3.67 10.30 23.07
CA LEU A 554 2.31 10.22 22.54
C LEU A 554 2.23 10.95 21.19
N ILE A 555 1.77 10.25 20.18
CA ILE A 555 1.44 10.86 18.87
C ILE A 555 -0.05 11.13 18.85
N VAL A 556 -0.40 12.39 19.11
CA VAL A 556 -1.81 12.81 19.25
C VAL A 556 -2.45 12.97 17.88
N SER A 557 -3.56 12.28 17.66
CA SER A 557 -4.38 12.34 16.43
C SER A 557 -5.56 13.31 16.57
N VAL A 558 -6.17 13.38 17.74
CA VAL A 558 -7.33 14.24 18.03
C VAL A 558 -7.22 14.80 19.44
N ILE A 559 -7.54 16.09 19.60
CA ILE A 559 -7.76 16.77 20.87
C ILE A 559 -9.24 17.18 20.92
N LEU A 560 -9.92 16.86 22.05
CA LEU A 560 -11.33 17.19 22.35
C LEU A 560 -11.41 18.14 23.53
#